data_a5bcc35c2153281a9f648e20b8e51f0b
#
_entry.id   a5bcc35c2153281a9f648e20b8e51f0b
#
_cell.length_a   1.000
_cell.length_b   1.000
_cell.length_c   1.000
_cell.angle_alpha   90.00
_cell.angle_beta   90.00
_cell.angle_gamma   90.00
#
_symmetry.space_group_name_H-M   'P 1'
#
loop_
_entity.id
_entity.type
_entity.pdbx_description
1 polymer ?
#
loop_
_entity_poly.entity_id
_entity_poly.type
_entity_poly.pdbx_seq_one_letter_code
_entity_poly.pdbx_strand_id
1 'polypeptide(L)'
;MSSTFARVRRSTALLVALFMVLATMALAGSPADAKKPDPPGQLVQLQLLAFNDYHGHVKDTDAGNIGEDPSGGGEYLSTKLKELRQGNKYTLTVAAGDLIGGSPAFSGLFHDEPSVESLNAMGLDVSSVGNHEFDEGVTELLRMQDGGCHPLDGCYFPDEPYAGADFQWLSANVVNEATGETPLPPYWIERFESIDVAFIGMTLEATDTLVAAVGIEGWDFLDEAETANALVPILKAQGVEAIIVLLHEGGSQTPAPGEINACEGISGPIVAINDALDPEIDVMVTGHTHLPYNCLLEDASGQPRIVTSSYSYGRVVSEIDLVLDKRTDDVRRDLSTAQNHAVVRAELTPDPAITKIIDKWTPLFDVAGSTPVGTITENINRGGAPTGSDRGVESPAGNLVADAQLWSTSANGAQIAFMNPGGVRSDLTYAQSDGEGDGVVTFGEAFTFQPFGNTLLTFGMTGAEIVSVLEEQCQPAGSSRPFLHLGVSEGFTYDLAKTIETGNCTSVSVTNVQLDGVPLDMNAVYAVTANNFLADGGDNFGTFATVAGPRLDGGNDLLALVNYLGTFSPVSPPSTDRVNELN
;
A
#
# COMPACT_ATOMS: atom_id res chain seq x y z
N MET A 1 -53.46 8.37 80.95
CA MET A 1 -53.09 9.19 79.82
C MET A 1 -52.18 8.37 78.89
N SER A 2 -52.77 7.51 78.13
CA SER A 2 -52.04 6.70 77.15
C SER A 2 -53.10 6.14 76.23
N SER A 3 -53.15 6.54 74.96
CA SER A 3 -53.78 5.80 73.87
C SER A 3 -54.10 6.66 72.55
N THR A 4 -53.30 7.70 72.28
CA THR A 4 -53.64 8.50 71.11
C THR A 4 -52.49 8.64 70.03
N PHE A 5 -51.37 7.91 70.27
CA PHE A 5 -50.25 8.01 69.34
C PHE A 5 -50.02 6.82 68.39
N ALA A 6 -50.86 5.77 68.53
CA ALA A 6 -50.65 4.54 67.74
C ALA A 6 -51.49 4.43 66.42
N ARG A 7 -52.41 5.37 66.15
CA ARG A 7 -53.26 5.31 64.96
C ARG A 7 -52.86 6.17 63.78
N VAL A 8 -51.97 7.12 64.00
CA VAL A 8 -51.47 8.01 62.88
C VAL A 8 -50.32 7.39 62.09
N ARG A 9 -49.54 6.45 62.69
CA ARG A 9 -48.41 5.80 62.01
C ARG A 9 -48.79 4.70 61.02
N ARG A 10 -50.03 4.15 61.10
CA ARG A 10 -50.47 3.07 60.16
C ARG A 10 -51.07 3.62 58.85
N SER A 11 -51.61 4.85 58.85
CA SER A 11 -52.22 5.46 57.66
C SER A 11 -51.18 6.07 56.72
N THR A 12 -50.07 6.55 57.26
CA THR A 12 -48.92 7.11 56.46
C THR A 12 -48.09 6.01 55.82
N ALA A 13 -48.00 4.83 56.41
CA ALA A 13 -47.25 3.72 55.80
C ALA A 13 -48.00 3.09 54.60
N LEU A 14 -49.35 3.13 54.59
CA LEU A 14 -50.13 2.63 53.47
C LEU A 14 -50.14 3.59 52.27
N LEU A 15 -50.10 4.90 52.52
CA LEU A 15 -50.03 5.92 51.45
C LEU A 15 -48.66 5.98 50.80
N VAL A 16 -47.58 5.75 51.53
CA VAL A 16 -46.20 5.68 50.98
C VAL A 16 -46.00 4.39 50.17
N ALA A 17 -46.56 3.26 50.59
CA ALA A 17 -46.50 2.00 49.84
C ALA A 17 -47.32 2.07 48.53
N LEU A 18 -48.45 2.80 48.50
CA LEU A 18 -49.26 2.97 47.29
C LEU A 18 -48.62 3.96 46.29
N PHE A 19 -47.89 4.97 46.75
CA PHE A 19 -47.14 5.89 45.90
C PHE A 19 -45.86 5.24 45.34
N MET A 20 -45.20 4.34 46.07
CA MET A 20 -44.03 3.57 45.51
C MET A 20 -44.46 2.53 44.48
N VAL A 21 -45.61 1.91 44.58
CA VAL A 21 -46.11 0.97 43.55
C VAL A 21 -46.58 1.70 42.30
N LEU A 22 -47.12 2.93 42.42
CA LEU A 22 -47.44 3.78 41.25
C LEU A 22 -46.21 4.43 40.60
N ALA A 23 -45.14 4.72 41.34
CA ALA A 23 -43.89 5.24 40.79
C ALA A 23 -43.04 4.17 40.10
N THR A 24 -43.14 2.90 40.49
CA THR A 24 -42.46 1.78 39.80
C THR A 24 -43.17 1.31 38.52
N MET A 25 -44.47 1.61 38.35
CA MET A 25 -45.18 1.37 37.08
C MET A 25 -44.99 2.46 36.03
N ALA A 26 -44.49 3.66 36.42
CA ALA A 26 -44.20 4.75 35.49
C ALA A 26 -42.78 4.73 34.92
N LEU A 27 -41.92 3.76 35.35
CA LEU A 27 -40.55 3.53 34.84
C LEU A 27 -40.42 2.19 34.09
N ALA A 28 -41.54 1.55 33.75
CA ALA A 28 -41.54 0.56 32.68
C ALA A 28 -41.42 1.33 31.38
N GLY A 29 -40.16 1.57 30.95
CA GLY A 29 -39.87 2.08 29.61
C GLY A 29 -40.67 1.26 28.60
N SER A 30 -41.21 1.90 27.60
CA SER A 30 -41.78 1.23 26.43
C SER A 30 -40.82 0.11 26.02
N PRO A 31 -41.32 -1.09 25.72
CA PRO A 31 -40.43 -2.10 25.12
C PRO A 31 -39.82 -1.41 23.92
N ALA A 32 -38.48 -1.37 23.88
CA ALA A 32 -37.78 -1.04 22.66
C ALA A 32 -38.47 -1.86 21.57
N ASP A 33 -38.94 -1.20 20.51
CA ASP A 33 -39.51 -1.88 19.36
C ASP A 33 -38.50 -2.95 18.95
N ALA A 34 -38.75 -4.19 19.33
CA ALA A 34 -38.02 -5.31 18.80
C ALA A 34 -38.30 -5.28 17.29
N LYS A 35 -37.33 -4.85 16.49
CA LYS A 35 -37.41 -4.91 15.02
C LYS A 35 -37.99 -6.30 14.69
N LYS A 36 -39.11 -6.32 13.98
CA LYS A 36 -39.67 -7.59 13.49
C LYS A 36 -38.61 -8.27 12.66
N PRO A 37 -38.37 -9.56 12.84
CA PRO A 37 -37.44 -10.28 11.97
C PRO A 37 -37.86 -10.10 10.52
N ASP A 38 -36.88 -9.85 9.65
CA ASP A 38 -37.13 -9.67 8.25
C ASP A 38 -37.82 -10.90 7.65
N PRO A 39 -38.76 -10.74 6.71
CA PRO A 39 -39.43 -11.87 6.08
C PRO A 39 -38.42 -12.77 5.38
N PRO A 40 -38.57 -14.11 5.41
CA PRO A 40 -37.68 -15.02 4.70
C PRO A 40 -37.56 -14.67 3.22
N GLY A 41 -36.32 -14.66 2.69
CA GLY A 41 -36.03 -14.42 1.27
C GLY A 41 -35.94 -12.95 0.85
N GLN A 42 -35.96 -12.00 1.81
CA GLN A 42 -35.73 -10.56 1.54
C GLN A 42 -34.24 -10.19 1.57
N LEU A 43 -33.43 -10.96 2.27
CA LEU A 43 -31.99 -10.69 2.40
C LEU A 43 -31.19 -11.60 1.49
N VAL A 44 -30.13 -11.04 0.88
CA VAL A 44 -29.14 -11.76 0.08
C VAL A 44 -27.80 -11.63 0.80
N GLN A 45 -27.10 -12.75 0.98
CA GLN A 45 -25.74 -12.76 1.53
C GLN A 45 -24.77 -12.64 0.36
N LEU A 46 -23.87 -11.67 0.43
CA LEU A 46 -22.76 -11.47 -0.49
C LEU A 46 -21.45 -11.46 0.31
N GLN A 47 -20.54 -12.37 0.00
CA GLN A 47 -19.20 -12.39 0.54
C GLN A 47 -18.24 -11.68 -0.41
N LEU A 48 -17.45 -10.75 0.11
CA LEU A 48 -16.28 -10.20 -0.57
C LEU A 48 -15.03 -10.76 0.09
N LEU A 49 -14.12 -11.29 -0.71
CA LEU A 49 -12.78 -11.68 -0.29
C LEU A 49 -11.81 -10.65 -0.86
N ALA A 50 -11.30 -9.79 0.01
CA ALA A 50 -10.50 -8.65 -0.39
C ALA A 50 -9.02 -8.82 -0.02
N PHE A 51 -8.12 -8.31 -0.87
CA PHE A 51 -6.70 -8.14 -0.59
C PHE A 51 -6.17 -6.88 -1.28
N ASN A 52 -4.93 -6.52 -1.03
CA ASN A 52 -4.27 -5.33 -1.59
C ASN A 52 -2.76 -5.54 -1.59
N ASP A 53 -2.03 -4.68 -2.33
CA ASP A 53 -0.57 -4.61 -2.31
C ASP A 53 0.08 -6.00 -2.52
N TYR A 54 -0.35 -6.70 -3.57
CA TYR A 54 0.18 -8.03 -3.90
C TYR A 54 1.59 -7.95 -4.45
N HIS A 55 1.91 -6.92 -5.25
CA HIS A 55 3.24 -6.62 -5.77
C HIS A 55 3.94 -7.85 -6.33
N GLY A 56 3.29 -8.58 -7.20
CA GLY A 56 3.92 -9.71 -7.90
C GLY A 56 4.50 -10.83 -7.02
N HIS A 57 4.08 -10.95 -5.75
CA HIS A 57 4.55 -11.99 -4.83
C HIS A 57 3.93 -13.36 -5.16
N VAL A 58 4.19 -13.82 -6.38
CA VAL A 58 3.69 -15.12 -6.90
C VAL A 58 4.37 -16.27 -6.15
N LYS A 59 5.71 -16.17 -5.91
CA LYS A 59 6.46 -17.08 -5.05
C LYS A 59 6.36 -16.64 -3.59
N ASP A 60 6.54 -17.57 -2.68
CA ASP A 60 6.42 -17.34 -1.23
C ASP A 60 7.69 -16.79 -0.56
N THR A 61 8.84 -16.84 -1.22
CA THR A 61 10.15 -16.58 -0.64
C THR A 61 10.28 -15.24 0.06
N ASP A 62 9.64 -14.18 -0.49
CA ASP A 62 9.79 -12.79 -0.04
C ASP A 62 8.53 -12.18 0.58
N ALA A 63 7.45 -12.96 0.74
CA ALA A 63 6.17 -12.42 1.23
C ALA A 63 6.19 -12.01 2.73
N GLY A 64 7.18 -12.48 3.50
CA GLY A 64 7.36 -12.08 4.90
C GLY A 64 6.52 -12.86 5.91
N ASN A 65 6.25 -12.24 7.07
CA ASN A 65 5.62 -12.90 8.22
C ASN A 65 4.44 -12.07 8.76
N ILE A 66 3.58 -12.74 9.54
CA ILE A 66 2.66 -12.11 10.50
C ILE A 66 3.14 -12.53 11.90
N GLY A 67 3.66 -11.58 12.68
CA GLY A 67 4.38 -11.92 13.91
C GLY A 67 5.61 -12.79 13.61
N GLU A 68 5.63 -14.02 14.15
CA GLU A 68 6.70 -15.00 13.90
C GLU A 68 6.36 -16.01 12.78
N ASP A 69 5.13 -16.01 12.28
CA ASP A 69 4.63 -17.02 11.35
C ASP A 69 4.86 -16.60 9.89
N PRO A 70 5.63 -17.38 9.09
CA PRO A 70 5.75 -17.16 7.66
C PRO A 70 4.40 -17.15 6.97
N SER A 71 4.10 -16.08 6.24
CA SER A 71 2.76 -15.83 5.69
C SER A 71 2.82 -15.26 4.28
N GLY A 72 1.73 -15.40 3.53
CA GLY A 72 1.58 -14.82 2.19
C GLY A 72 2.22 -15.63 1.07
N GLY A 73 2.32 -15.01 -0.11
CA GLY A 73 2.70 -15.65 -1.36
C GLY A 73 1.50 -16.22 -2.11
N GLY A 74 1.58 -16.19 -3.45
CA GLY A 74 0.45 -16.50 -4.32
C GLY A 74 -0.17 -17.89 -4.13
N GLU A 75 0.67 -18.91 -3.94
CA GLU A 75 0.19 -20.28 -3.75
C GLU A 75 -0.71 -20.43 -2.51
N TYR A 76 -0.35 -19.77 -1.43
CA TYR A 76 -1.07 -19.84 -0.15
C TYR A 76 -2.26 -18.88 -0.10
N LEU A 77 -2.11 -17.68 -0.68
CA LEU A 77 -3.22 -16.74 -0.88
C LEU A 77 -4.36 -17.41 -1.67
N SER A 78 -4.04 -18.07 -2.79
CA SER A 78 -5.01 -18.79 -3.61
C SER A 78 -5.73 -19.88 -2.82
N THR A 79 -5.00 -20.66 -2.00
CA THR A 79 -5.60 -21.69 -1.14
C THR A 79 -6.55 -21.06 -0.11
N LYS A 80 -6.13 -19.99 0.56
CA LYS A 80 -6.97 -19.28 1.54
C LYS A 80 -8.25 -18.74 0.92
N LEU A 81 -8.16 -18.09 -0.25
CA LEU A 81 -9.34 -17.62 -0.99
C LEU A 81 -10.30 -18.77 -1.32
N LYS A 82 -9.79 -19.93 -1.76
CA LYS A 82 -10.59 -21.13 -2.04
C LYS A 82 -11.25 -21.71 -0.79
N GLU A 83 -10.56 -21.68 0.37
CA GLU A 83 -11.13 -22.12 1.64
C GLU A 83 -12.29 -21.22 2.09
N LEU A 84 -12.10 -19.91 2.07
CA LEU A 84 -13.11 -18.93 2.49
C LEU A 84 -14.35 -18.90 1.57
N ARG A 85 -14.18 -19.15 0.28
CA ARG A 85 -15.31 -19.27 -0.67
C ARG A 85 -16.26 -20.43 -0.37
N GLN A 86 -15.81 -21.45 0.37
CA GLN A 86 -16.61 -22.68 0.53
C GLN A 86 -17.90 -22.41 1.30
N GLY A 87 -19.01 -22.84 0.73
CA GLY A 87 -20.33 -22.74 1.36
C GLY A 87 -21.08 -21.44 1.07
N ASN A 88 -20.45 -20.44 0.50
CA ASN A 88 -21.08 -19.19 0.09
C ASN A 88 -21.67 -19.31 -1.33
N LYS A 89 -22.87 -18.78 -1.51
CA LYS A 89 -23.54 -18.82 -2.82
C LYS A 89 -23.04 -17.71 -3.75
N TYR A 90 -22.80 -16.54 -3.19
CA TYR A 90 -22.32 -15.36 -3.90
C TYR A 90 -21.04 -14.88 -3.24
N THR A 91 -19.94 -14.99 -3.94
CA THR A 91 -18.64 -14.52 -3.51
C THR A 91 -17.97 -13.80 -4.66
N LEU A 92 -17.42 -12.63 -4.38
CA LEU A 92 -16.48 -11.93 -5.26
C LEU A 92 -15.11 -11.87 -4.59
N THR A 93 -14.07 -11.94 -5.39
CA THR A 93 -12.71 -11.59 -4.97
C THR A 93 -12.40 -10.21 -5.53
N VAL A 94 -12.04 -9.29 -4.64
CA VAL A 94 -11.78 -7.88 -5.00
C VAL A 94 -10.41 -7.46 -4.49
N ALA A 95 -9.83 -6.42 -5.10
CA ALA A 95 -8.57 -5.89 -4.60
C ALA A 95 -8.53 -4.36 -4.63
N ALA A 96 -7.64 -3.78 -3.81
CA ALA A 96 -7.46 -2.34 -3.68
C ALA A 96 -6.06 -1.91 -4.15
N GLY A 97 -5.70 -2.26 -5.39
CA GLY A 97 -4.51 -1.79 -6.09
C GLY A 97 -3.17 -2.40 -5.66
N ASP A 98 -2.11 -1.95 -6.31
CA ASP A 98 -0.72 -2.43 -6.20
C ASP A 98 -0.61 -3.95 -6.35
N LEU A 99 -1.23 -4.46 -7.39
CA LEU A 99 -1.16 -5.87 -7.75
C LEU A 99 0.12 -6.20 -8.50
N ILE A 100 0.65 -5.21 -9.21
CA ILE A 100 1.89 -5.22 -10.00
C ILE A 100 2.75 -4.03 -9.59
N GLY A 101 3.99 -3.97 -10.12
CA GLY A 101 4.96 -2.92 -9.84
C GLY A 101 5.64 -3.03 -8.48
N GLY A 102 6.87 -2.52 -8.37
CA GLY A 102 7.70 -2.71 -7.18
C GLY A 102 7.89 -4.18 -6.81
N SER A 103 7.77 -5.06 -7.78
CA SER A 103 7.66 -6.52 -7.64
C SER A 103 9.01 -7.20 -7.45
N PRO A 104 9.06 -8.38 -6.77
CA PRO A 104 10.22 -9.25 -6.80
C PRO A 104 10.61 -9.66 -8.22
N ALA A 105 11.89 -9.96 -8.42
CA ALA A 105 12.45 -10.29 -9.73
C ALA A 105 11.71 -11.40 -10.48
N PHE A 106 11.14 -12.36 -9.76
CA PHE A 106 10.36 -13.45 -10.40
C PHE A 106 9.17 -12.95 -11.23
N SER A 107 8.59 -11.82 -10.87
CA SER A 107 7.50 -11.17 -11.60
C SER A 107 7.97 -9.95 -12.37
N GLY A 108 8.67 -9.03 -11.71
CA GLY A 108 9.07 -7.74 -12.28
C GLY A 108 10.01 -7.84 -13.49
N LEU A 109 10.89 -8.86 -13.59
CA LEU A 109 11.73 -9.09 -14.78
C LEU A 109 10.92 -9.43 -16.04
N PHE A 110 9.65 -9.71 -15.88
CA PHE A 110 8.73 -10.10 -16.96
C PHE A 110 7.52 -9.15 -17.03
N HIS A 111 7.72 -7.88 -16.65
CA HIS A 111 6.65 -6.85 -16.65
C HIS A 111 5.38 -7.32 -15.93
N ASP A 112 5.56 -8.07 -14.85
CA ASP A 112 4.47 -8.59 -14.00
C ASP A 112 3.43 -9.48 -14.71
N GLU A 113 3.73 -10.03 -15.88
CA GLU A 113 2.88 -11.05 -16.52
C GLU A 113 2.64 -12.26 -15.59
N PRO A 114 3.65 -12.80 -14.84
CA PRO A 114 3.42 -13.86 -13.84
C PRO A 114 2.44 -13.46 -12.74
N SER A 115 2.47 -12.20 -12.29
CA SER A 115 1.53 -11.67 -11.29
C SER A 115 0.10 -11.78 -11.79
N VAL A 116 -0.19 -11.21 -12.97
CA VAL A 116 -1.54 -11.20 -13.52
C VAL A 116 -2.04 -12.61 -13.85
N GLU A 117 -1.19 -13.50 -14.40
CA GLU A 117 -1.56 -14.90 -14.61
C GLU A 117 -1.96 -15.58 -13.28
N SER A 118 -1.26 -15.27 -12.18
CA SER A 118 -1.59 -15.80 -10.85
C SER A 118 -2.92 -15.27 -10.31
N LEU A 119 -3.21 -13.98 -10.50
CA LEU A 119 -4.45 -13.33 -10.11
C LEU A 119 -5.66 -13.87 -10.89
N ASN A 120 -5.49 -14.09 -12.20
CA ASN A 120 -6.48 -14.78 -13.04
C ASN A 120 -6.78 -16.18 -12.50
N ALA A 121 -5.75 -16.96 -12.15
CA ALA A 121 -5.91 -18.30 -11.59
C ALA A 121 -6.54 -18.32 -10.19
N MET A 122 -6.37 -17.26 -9.39
CA MET A 122 -7.04 -17.06 -8.10
C MET A 122 -8.52 -16.71 -8.28
N GLY A 123 -8.93 -16.24 -9.46
CA GLY A 123 -10.26 -15.76 -9.78
C GLY A 123 -10.54 -14.42 -9.08
N LEU A 124 -9.65 -13.46 -9.27
CA LEU A 124 -9.93 -12.05 -9.00
C LEU A 124 -11.02 -11.58 -9.96
N ASP A 125 -11.98 -10.80 -9.48
CA ASP A 125 -13.10 -10.28 -10.28
C ASP A 125 -12.88 -8.82 -10.66
N VAL A 126 -12.45 -7.98 -9.69
CA VAL A 126 -12.27 -6.54 -9.88
C VAL A 126 -11.23 -5.97 -8.91
N SER A 127 -10.47 -4.98 -9.36
CA SER A 127 -9.51 -4.22 -8.53
C SER A 127 -9.57 -2.73 -8.85
N SER A 128 -9.26 -1.86 -7.88
CA SER A 128 -8.77 -0.53 -8.23
C SER A 128 -7.36 -0.62 -8.79
N VAL A 129 -6.90 0.41 -9.48
CA VAL A 129 -5.47 0.65 -9.67
C VAL A 129 -4.89 1.20 -8.37
N GLY A 130 -3.60 0.92 -8.09
CA GLY A 130 -2.79 1.64 -7.12
C GLY A 130 -1.77 2.53 -7.83
N ASN A 131 -0.82 3.10 -7.09
CA ASN A 131 0.23 3.91 -7.71
C ASN A 131 1.21 3.05 -8.51
N HIS A 132 1.51 1.84 -8.07
CA HIS A 132 2.47 0.97 -8.74
C HIS A 132 1.95 0.35 -10.06
N GLU A 133 0.65 0.37 -10.33
CA GLU A 133 0.14 0.08 -11.66
C GLU A 133 0.64 1.07 -12.73
N PHE A 134 1.18 2.23 -12.31
CA PHE A 134 1.71 3.27 -13.21
C PHE A 134 3.25 3.29 -13.26
N ASP A 135 3.98 2.37 -12.63
CA ASP A 135 5.45 2.33 -12.62
C ASP A 135 6.04 2.32 -14.04
N GLU A 136 5.44 1.55 -14.96
CA GLU A 136 5.81 1.49 -16.37
C GLU A 136 4.91 2.38 -17.26
N GLY A 137 4.05 3.19 -16.64
CA GLY A 137 3.17 4.14 -17.29
C GLY A 137 1.83 3.58 -17.75
N VAL A 138 0.93 4.51 -18.15
CA VAL A 138 -0.45 4.19 -18.54
C VAL A 138 -0.52 3.23 -19.73
N THR A 139 0.40 3.31 -20.68
CA THR A 139 0.40 2.42 -21.85
C THR A 139 0.65 0.96 -21.46
N GLU A 140 1.54 0.72 -20.51
CA GLU A 140 1.82 -0.62 -20.02
C GLU A 140 0.66 -1.13 -19.15
N LEU A 141 0.09 -0.30 -18.29
CA LEU A 141 -1.13 -0.67 -17.55
C LEU A 141 -2.25 -1.15 -18.49
N LEU A 142 -2.48 -0.47 -19.61
CA LEU A 142 -3.47 -0.90 -20.60
C LEU A 142 -3.08 -2.23 -21.26
N ARG A 143 -1.78 -2.47 -21.53
CA ARG A 143 -1.32 -3.78 -21.99
C ARG A 143 -1.56 -4.86 -20.93
N MET A 144 -1.31 -4.56 -19.67
CA MET A 144 -1.56 -5.51 -18.59
C MET A 144 -3.05 -5.88 -18.47
N GLN A 145 -3.95 -4.93 -18.75
CA GLN A 145 -5.39 -5.23 -18.84
C GLN A 145 -5.75 -6.02 -20.08
N ASP A 146 -5.31 -5.59 -21.26
CA ASP A 146 -5.82 -6.06 -22.55
C ASP A 146 -5.01 -7.22 -23.15
N GLY A 147 -3.80 -7.45 -22.65
CA GLY A 147 -2.88 -8.46 -23.17
C GLY A 147 -2.01 -7.99 -24.34
N GLY A 148 -1.22 -8.91 -24.83
CA GLY A 148 -0.27 -8.69 -25.94
C GLY A 148 1.17 -8.69 -25.49
N CYS A 149 2.08 -8.72 -26.48
CA CYS A 149 3.52 -8.73 -26.22
C CYS A 149 4.02 -7.35 -25.81
N HIS A 150 4.99 -7.30 -24.91
CA HIS A 150 5.65 -6.04 -24.56
C HIS A 150 6.31 -5.41 -25.81
N PRO A 151 6.17 -4.08 -26.03
CA PRO A 151 6.57 -3.44 -27.28
C PRO A 151 8.09 -3.46 -27.55
N LEU A 152 8.92 -3.55 -26.51
CA LEU A 152 10.38 -3.60 -26.62
C LEU A 152 10.91 -5.04 -26.49
N ASP A 153 10.46 -5.78 -25.47
CA ASP A 153 11.00 -7.10 -25.14
C ASP A 153 10.29 -8.25 -25.89
N GLY A 154 9.16 -7.95 -26.51
CA GLY A 154 8.39 -8.95 -27.26
C GLY A 154 7.57 -9.89 -26.37
N CYS A 155 7.29 -11.09 -26.88
CA CYS A 155 6.58 -12.12 -26.12
C CYS A 155 7.57 -13.07 -25.46
N TYR A 156 7.45 -13.27 -24.16
CA TYR A 156 8.23 -14.27 -23.41
C TYR A 156 7.91 -15.70 -23.86
N PHE A 157 6.68 -15.95 -24.27
CA PHE A 157 6.22 -17.19 -24.87
C PHE A 157 5.59 -16.89 -26.24
N PRO A 158 6.38 -16.98 -27.36
CA PRO A 158 5.91 -16.57 -28.69
C PRO A 158 4.69 -17.34 -29.19
N ASP A 159 4.53 -18.62 -28.79
CA ASP A 159 3.40 -19.46 -29.16
C ASP A 159 2.17 -19.25 -28.26
N GLU A 160 2.34 -18.55 -27.13
CA GLU A 160 1.31 -18.26 -26.13
C GLU A 160 1.50 -16.81 -25.62
N PRO A 161 1.16 -15.79 -26.45
CA PRO A 161 1.27 -14.40 -26.04
C PRO A 161 0.47 -14.13 -24.77
N TYR A 162 0.93 -13.17 -23.96
CA TYR A 162 0.25 -12.75 -22.74
C TYR A 162 -1.22 -12.39 -23.01
N ALA A 163 -2.13 -13.01 -22.27
CA ALA A 163 -3.57 -12.91 -22.52
C ALA A 163 -4.24 -11.65 -21.95
N GLY A 164 -3.58 -10.97 -20.99
CA GLY A 164 -4.16 -9.88 -20.22
C GLY A 164 -4.85 -10.35 -18.94
N ALA A 165 -5.46 -9.42 -18.24
CA ALA A 165 -6.22 -9.65 -17.03
C ALA A 165 -7.63 -10.18 -17.36
N ASP A 166 -8.03 -11.28 -16.71
CA ASP A 166 -9.42 -11.78 -16.76
C ASP A 166 -10.35 -10.94 -15.87
N PHE A 167 -9.78 -10.20 -14.90
CA PHE A 167 -10.48 -9.27 -14.02
C PHE A 167 -10.44 -7.84 -14.58
N GLN A 168 -11.29 -6.95 -14.02
CA GLN A 168 -11.33 -5.56 -14.46
C GLN A 168 -10.56 -4.68 -13.47
N TRP A 169 -9.52 -3.96 -13.92
CA TRP A 169 -9.01 -2.80 -13.21
C TRP A 169 -9.94 -1.60 -13.37
N LEU A 170 -10.10 -0.82 -12.30
CA LEU A 170 -10.90 0.39 -12.23
C LEU A 170 -10.02 1.60 -11.90
N SER A 171 -10.34 2.75 -12.53
CA SER A 171 -9.57 3.98 -12.36
C SER A 171 -10.50 5.20 -12.49
N ALA A 172 -11.21 5.56 -11.42
CA ALA A 172 -12.21 6.62 -11.46
C ALA A 172 -11.60 8.03 -11.40
N ASN A 173 -10.53 8.19 -10.62
CA ASN A 173 -9.91 9.49 -10.33
C ASN A 173 -8.65 9.79 -11.16
N VAL A 174 -8.29 8.95 -12.12
CA VAL A 174 -7.21 9.25 -13.08
C VAL A 174 -7.83 9.71 -14.38
N VAL A 175 -7.54 10.92 -14.81
CA VAL A 175 -8.18 11.53 -15.97
C VAL A 175 -7.15 12.07 -16.96
N ASN A 176 -7.42 11.91 -18.23
CA ASN A 176 -6.62 12.56 -19.27
C ASN A 176 -6.89 14.07 -19.27
N GLU A 177 -5.87 14.88 -19.09
CA GLU A 177 -5.98 16.35 -19.01
C GLU A 177 -6.66 17.01 -20.21
N ALA A 178 -6.50 16.41 -21.40
CA ALA A 178 -7.05 16.98 -22.64
C ALA A 178 -8.50 16.57 -22.89
N THR A 179 -8.93 15.36 -22.48
CA THR A 179 -10.24 14.79 -22.80
C THR A 179 -11.16 14.67 -21.59
N GLY A 180 -10.61 14.54 -20.38
CA GLY A 180 -11.34 14.24 -19.16
C GLY A 180 -11.80 12.77 -19.08
N GLU A 181 -11.32 11.90 -19.98
CA GLU A 181 -11.66 10.48 -19.98
C GLU A 181 -10.69 9.70 -19.07
N THR A 182 -11.18 8.65 -18.40
CA THR A 182 -10.36 7.75 -17.59
C THR A 182 -9.71 6.67 -18.45
N PRO A 183 -8.49 6.16 -18.11
CA PRO A 183 -7.83 5.12 -18.91
C PRO A 183 -8.55 3.78 -18.80
N LEU A 184 -9.21 3.52 -17.70
CA LEU A 184 -9.96 2.29 -17.39
C LEU A 184 -11.36 2.68 -16.88
N PRO A 185 -12.34 1.75 -16.83
CA PRO A 185 -13.67 2.06 -16.30
C PRO A 185 -13.60 2.67 -14.89
N PRO A 186 -14.41 3.70 -14.60
CA PRO A 186 -14.43 4.32 -13.26
C PRO A 186 -15.11 3.44 -12.20
N TYR A 187 -16.00 2.58 -12.61
CA TYR A 187 -16.73 1.65 -11.74
C TYR A 187 -17.15 0.40 -12.51
N TRP A 188 -17.47 -0.66 -11.75
CA TRP A 188 -18.02 -1.91 -12.23
C TRP A 188 -19.29 -2.26 -11.46
N ILE A 189 -20.31 -2.82 -12.11
CA ILE A 189 -21.59 -3.20 -11.49
C ILE A 189 -21.81 -4.68 -11.68
N GLU A 190 -22.05 -5.42 -10.58
CA GLU A 190 -22.41 -6.82 -10.59
C GLU A 190 -23.78 -7.04 -9.97
N ARG A 191 -24.53 -8.00 -10.49
CA ARG A 191 -25.91 -8.26 -10.07
C ARG A 191 -26.04 -9.53 -9.23
N PHE A 192 -26.60 -9.38 -8.04
CA PHE A 192 -26.92 -10.48 -7.13
C PHE A 192 -28.44 -10.61 -6.97
N GLU A 193 -29.00 -11.62 -7.65
CA GLU A 193 -30.46 -11.80 -7.78
C GLU A 193 -31.16 -10.59 -8.43
N SER A 194 -31.72 -9.68 -7.65
CA SER A 194 -32.36 -8.46 -8.15
C SER A 194 -31.60 -7.17 -7.78
N ILE A 195 -30.50 -7.28 -7.03
CA ILE A 195 -29.76 -6.14 -6.47
C ILE A 195 -28.49 -5.93 -7.30
N ASP A 196 -28.30 -4.71 -7.78
CA ASP A 196 -27.07 -4.25 -8.42
C ASP A 196 -26.14 -3.66 -7.37
N VAL A 197 -24.88 -4.09 -7.36
CA VAL A 197 -23.83 -3.62 -6.45
C VAL A 197 -22.73 -2.97 -7.30
N ALA A 198 -22.40 -1.72 -7.02
CA ALA A 198 -21.34 -1.00 -7.72
C ALA A 198 -20.04 -1.03 -6.91
N PHE A 199 -18.93 -1.16 -7.65
CA PHE A 199 -17.57 -1.03 -7.16
C PHE A 199 -16.92 0.17 -7.85
N ILE A 200 -16.55 1.21 -7.11
CA ILE A 200 -15.78 2.36 -7.61
C ILE A 200 -14.32 2.09 -7.29
N GLY A 201 -13.41 2.18 -8.27
CA GLY A 201 -11.98 1.97 -8.04
C GLY A 201 -11.19 3.26 -8.20
N MET A 202 -10.28 3.53 -7.26
CA MET A 202 -9.45 4.74 -7.26
C MET A 202 -8.05 4.46 -6.70
N THR A 203 -7.07 5.24 -7.18
CA THR A 203 -5.76 5.38 -6.54
C THR A 203 -5.70 6.66 -5.71
N LEU A 204 -4.62 6.88 -4.96
CA LEU A 204 -4.43 8.11 -4.20
C LEU A 204 -4.18 9.33 -5.12
N GLU A 205 -4.68 10.52 -4.73
CA GLU A 205 -4.44 11.79 -5.43
C GLU A 205 -2.94 12.05 -5.63
N ALA A 206 -2.12 11.71 -4.63
CA ALA A 206 -0.68 11.95 -4.66
C ALA A 206 0.12 11.00 -5.56
N THR A 207 -0.50 10.15 -6.37
CA THR A 207 0.19 9.19 -7.26
C THR A 207 1.21 9.87 -8.19
N ASP A 208 0.94 11.08 -8.66
CA ASP A 208 1.86 11.85 -9.50
C ASP A 208 3.22 12.14 -8.83
N THR A 209 3.26 12.14 -7.49
CA THR A 209 4.50 12.31 -6.71
C THR A 209 5.18 10.98 -6.38
N LEU A 210 4.58 9.85 -6.72
CA LEU A 210 5.04 8.51 -6.32
C LEU A 210 5.54 7.66 -7.49
N VAL A 211 5.34 8.10 -8.73
CA VAL A 211 5.72 7.38 -9.94
C VAL A 211 6.53 8.26 -10.89
N ALA A 212 7.19 7.63 -11.87
CA ALA A 212 8.00 8.37 -12.83
C ALA A 212 7.11 9.27 -13.73
N ALA A 213 7.34 10.58 -13.71
CA ALA A 213 6.52 11.57 -14.40
C ALA A 213 6.34 11.28 -15.91
N VAL A 214 7.34 10.69 -16.57
CA VAL A 214 7.28 10.36 -18.01
C VAL A 214 6.20 9.31 -18.32
N GLY A 215 5.88 8.40 -17.38
CA GLY A 215 4.87 7.35 -17.54
C GLY A 215 3.43 7.85 -17.43
N ILE A 216 3.24 9.01 -16.83
CA ILE A 216 1.93 9.61 -16.52
C ILE A 216 1.74 10.99 -17.19
N GLU A 217 2.60 11.39 -18.13
CA GLU A 217 2.48 12.68 -18.82
C GLU A 217 1.11 12.85 -19.50
N GLY A 218 0.40 13.93 -19.16
CA GLY A 218 -0.95 14.23 -19.64
C GLY A 218 -2.09 13.54 -18.89
N TRP A 219 -1.81 12.99 -17.71
CA TRP A 219 -2.79 12.41 -16.79
C TRP A 219 -2.78 13.16 -15.46
N ASP A 220 -3.96 13.39 -14.90
CA ASP A 220 -4.19 14.07 -13.64
C ASP A 220 -4.83 13.09 -12.64
N PHE A 221 -4.47 13.19 -11.36
CA PHE A 221 -4.96 12.35 -10.27
C PHE A 221 -5.82 13.22 -9.35
N LEU A 222 -7.11 12.96 -9.35
CA LEU A 222 -8.10 13.79 -8.65
C LEU A 222 -8.33 13.30 -7.22
N ASP A 223 -8.85 14.22 -6.36
CA ASP A 223 -9.29 13.90 -5.00
C ASP A 223 -10.26 12.71 -4.98
N GLU A 224 -10.00 11.75 -4.12
CA GLU A 224 -10.70 10.47 -4.02
C GLU A 224 -12.16 10.67 -3.57
N ALA A 225 -12.38 11.50 -2.53
CA ALA A 225 -13.70 11.71 -1.97
C ALA A 225 -14.58 12.53 -2.92
N GLU A 226 -14.05 13.58 -3.55
CA GLU A 226 -14.79 14.38 -4.55
C GLU A 226 -15.19 13.52 -5.75
N THR A 227 -14.27 12.67 -6.23
CA THR A 227 -14.52 11.76 -7.36
C THR A 227 -15.58 10.71 -7.03
N ALA A 228 -15.47 10.01 -5.90
CA ALA A 228 -16.45 9.02 -5.49
C ALA A 228 -17.83 9.64 -5.30
N ASN A 229 -17.90 10.79 -4.62
CA ASN A 229 -19.15 11.52 -4.38
C ASN A 229 -19.82 11.99 -5.68
N ALA A 230 -19.03 12.34 -6.70
CA ALA A 230 -19.59 12.70 -8.02
C ALA A 230 -20.22 11.51 -8.75
N LEU A 231 -19.77 10.27 -8.48
CA LEU A 231 -20.31 9.05 -9.09
C LEU A 231 -21.60 8.56 -8.39
N VAL A 232 -21.79 8.84 -7.09
CA VAL A 232 -22.99 8.41 -6.34
C VAL A 232 -24.30 8.77 -7.05
N PRO A 233 -24.59 10.03 -7.44
CA PRO A 233 -25.84 10.36 -8.13
C PRO A 233 -25.97 9.70 -9.50
N ILE A 234 -24.85 9.37 -10.17
CA ILE A 234 -24.84 8.68 -11.46
C ILE A 234 -25.27 7.22 -11.28
N LEU A 235 -24.76 6.54 -10.25
CA LEU A 235 -25.09 5.16 -9.91
C LEU A 235 -26.54 5.05 -9.44
N LYS A 236 -27.00 5.96 -8.56
CA LYS A 236 -28.38 6.00 -8.09
C LYS A 236 -29.38 6.26 -9.23
N ALA A 237 -29.01 7.07 -10.23
CA ALA A 237 -29.84 7.27 -11.43
C ALA A 237 -29.97 5.99 -12.29
N GLN A 238 -29.06 5.04 -12.16
CA GLN A 238 -29.09 3.71 -12.77
C GLN A 238 -29.87 2.69 -11.91
N GLY A 239 -30.26 3.08 -10.69
CA GLY A 239 -30.98 2.20 -9.74
C GLY A 239 -30.05 1.38 -8.83
N VAL A 240 -28.78 1.77 -8.72
CA VAL A 240 -27.82 1.15 -7.81
C VAL A 240 -27.83 1.90 -6.49
N GLU A 241 -28.11 1.20 -5.41
CA GLU A 241 -28.11 1.74 -4.05
C GLU A 241 -26.91 1.20 -3.24
N ALA A 242 -26.45 -0.03 -3.47
CA ALA A 242 -25.31 -0.65 -2.79
C ALA A 242 -24.00 -0.23 -3.48
N ILE A 243 -23.14 0.54 -2.79
CA ILE A 243 -21.92 1.12 -3.35
C ILE A 243 -20.72 0.79 -2.49
N ILE A 244 -19.70 0.21 -3.10
CA ILE A 244 -18.44 -0.18 -2.49
C ILE A 244 -17.30 0.60 -3.14
N VAL A 245 -16.37 1.11 -2.35
CA VAL A 245 -15.17 1.77 -2.83
C VAL A 245 -13.98 0.85 -2.64
N LEU A 246 -13.24 0.61 -3.72
CA LEU A 246 -11.91 0.01 -3.73
C LEU A 246 -10.91 1.15 -3.88
N LEU A 247 -10.16 1.47 -2.83
CA LEU A 247 -9.32 2.66 -2.77
C LEU A 247 -7.89 2.29 -2.46
N HIS A 248 -6.98 2.66 -3.34
CA HIS A 248 -5.56 2.53 -3.05
C HIS A 248 -5.04 3.78 -2.31
N GLU A 249 -5.51 4.01 -1.12
CA GLU A 249 -5.01 4.90 -0.07
C GLU A 249 -5.41 4.28 1.27
N GLY A 250 -4.66 4.56 2.33
CA GLY A 250 -4.87 3.84 3.57
C GLY A 250 -4.66 4.68 4.83
N GLY A 251 -4.59 3.95 5.90
CA GLY A 251 -4.34 4.49 7.24
C GLY A 251 -3.21 3.78 7.95
N SER A 252 -2.86 4.35 9.08
CA SER A 252 -1.86 3.80 10.00
C SER A 252 -2.49 3.55 11.35
N GLN A 253 -2.17 2.40 11.92
CA GLN A 253 -2.44 2.08 13.32
C GLN A 253 -1.17 1.48 13.94
N THR A 254 -1.12 1.41 15.26
CA THR A 254 -0.02 0.76 15.97
C THR A 254 -0.54 -0.52 16.61
N PRO A 255 -0.73 -1.60 15.84
CA PRO A 255 -1.21 -2.87 16.39
C PRO A 255 -0.13 -3.55 17.21
N ALA A 256 -0.53 -4.41 18.14
CA ALA A 256 0.39 -5.38 18.71
C ALA A 256 0.90 -6.33 17.59
N PRO A 257 2.12 -6.88 17.68
CA PRO A 257 2.62 -7.82 16.69
C PRO A 257 1.62 -8.97 16.44
N GLY A 258 1.23 -9.17 15.18
CA GLY A 258 0.25 -10.20 14.78
C GLY A 258 -1.23 -9.79 14.87
N GLU A 259 -1.54 -8.62 15.36
CA GLU A 259 -2.90 -8.08 15.43
C GLU A 259 -3.34 -7.52 14.07
N ILE A 260 -4.08 -8.32 13.30
CA ILE A 260 -4.52 -7.94 11.95
C ILE A 260 -5.95 -7.40 11.89
N ASN A 261 -6.71 -7.50 12.99
CA ASN A 261 -8.11 -7.03 13.09
C ASN A 261 -8.28 -5.79 13.96
N ALA A 262 -7.20 -5.18 14.42
CA ALA A 262 -7.29 -3.98 15.25
C ALA A 262 -7.73 -2.75 14.42
N CYS A 263 -8.27 -1.74 15.12
CA CYS A 263 -8.62 -0.42 14.58
C CYS A 263 -8.29 0.69 15.59
N GLU A 264 -7.67 0.36 16.71
CA GLU A 264 -7.41 1.32 17.77
C GLU A 264 -6.39 2.38 17.33
N GLY A 265 -6.79 3.65 17.38
CA GLY A 265 -5.92 4.76 17.01
C GLY A 265 -5.65 4.90 15.51
N ILE A 266 -6.54 4.39 14.66
CA ILE A 266 -6.44 4.59 13.21
C ILE A 266 -6.25 6.08 12.87
N SER A 267 -5.33 6.38 11.98
CA SER A 267 -4.94 7.74 11.58
C SER A 267 -4.49 7.73 10.12
N GLY A 268 -4.19 8.91 9.57
CA GLY A 268 -3.76 9.07 8.18
C GLY A 268 -4.90 9.44 7.24
N PRO A 269 -4.64 9.50 5.92
CA PRO A 269 -5.59 10.01 4.92
C PRO A 269 -6.95 9.33 4.95
N ILE A 270 -7.01 8.03 5.20
CA ILE A 270 -8.25 7.25 5.18
C ILE A 270 -9.33 7.78 6.14
N VAL A 271 -8.93 8.41 7.26
CA VAL A 271 -9.89 8.99 8.22
C VAL A 271 -10.58 10.21 7.62
N ALA A 272 -9.80 11.11 7.02
CA ALA A 272 -10.34 12.31 6.37
C ALA A 272 -11.20 11.96 5.15
N ILE A 273 -10.76 10.97 4.36
CA ILE A 273 -11.51 10.47 3.21
C ILE A 273 -12.85 9.86 3.67
N ASN A 274 -12.83 9.00 4.71
CA ASN A 274 -14.07 8.44 5.28
C ASN A 274 -15.08 9.52 5.69
N ASP A 275 -14.60 10.59 6.34
CA ASP A 275 -15.44 11.69 6.80
C ASP A 275 -16.00 12.53 5.65
N ALA A 276 -15.29 12.61 4.52
CA ALA A 276 -15.67 13.38 3.34
C ALA A 276 -16.57 12.61 2.37
N LEU A 277 -16.54 11.27 2.39
CA LEU A 277 -17.32 10.42 1.50
C LEU A 277 -18.83 10.52 1.75
N ASP A 278 -19.59 10.49 0.65
CA ASP A 278 -21.06 10.46 0.69
C ASP A 278 -21.55 9.29 1.58
N PRO A 279 -22.56 9.53 2.46
CA PRO A 279 -23.15 8.47 3.29
C PRO A 279 -23.79 7.30 2.53
N GLU A 280 -24.05 7.43 1.24
CA GLU A 280 -24.56 6.34 0.38
C GLU A 280 -23.47 5.30 0.03
N ILE A 281 -22.20 5.56 0.34
CA ILE A 281 -21.11 4.61 0.16
C ILE A 281 -21.03 3.71 1.40
N ASP A 282 -21.16 2.38 1.21
CA ASP A 282 -21.38 1.41 2.27
C ASP A 282 -20.11 0.84 2.88
N VAL A 283 -19.10 0.58 2.04
CA VAL A 283 -17.87 -0.14 2.40
C VAL A 283 -16.68 0.47 1.70
N MET A 284 -15.53 0.47 2.35
CA MET A 284 -14.23 0.78 1.78
C MET A 284 -13.27 -0.39 1.97
N VAL A 285 -12.69 -0.86 0.87
CA VAL A 285 -11.52 -1.74 0.85
C VAL A 285 -10.32 -0.88 0.47
N THR A 286 -9.26 -0.92 1.26
CA THR A 286 -8.16 0.04 1.19
C THR A 286 -6.78 -0.64 1.08
N GLY A 287 -5.73 0.12 0.70
CA GLY A 287 -4.38 -0.40 0.48
C GLY A 287 -3.26 0.60 0.81
N HIS A 288 -2.18 0.58 0.02
CA HIS A 288 -1.05 1.50 -0.01
C HIS A 288 -0.12 1.49 1.21
N THR A 289 -0.65 1.52 2.43
CA THR A 289 0.19 1.67 3.64
C THR A 289 0.89 0.39 4.07
N HIS A 290 0.51 -0.76 3.49
CA HIS A 290 0.99 -2.09 3.90
C HIS A 290 0.74 -2.38 5.39
N LEU A 291 -0.35 -1.87 5.95
CA LEU A 291 -0.74 -2.07 7.34
C LEU A 291 -2.15 -2.69 7.41
N PRO A 292 -2.33 -3.78 8.17
CA PRO A 292 -3.63 -4.41 8.28
C PRO A 292 -4.50 -3.65 9.29
N TYR A 293 -5.78 -3.51 8.99
CA TYR A 293 -6.79 -3.07 9.94
C TYR A 293 -8.19 -3.55 9.52
N ASN A 294 -9.08 -3.60 10.49
CA ASN A 294 -10.50 -3.90 10.29
C ASN A 294 -11.32 -2.96 11.15
N CYS A 295 -11.78 -1.88 10.55
CA CYS A 295 -12.44 -0.77 11.23
C CYS A 295 -13.94 -0.74 10.95
N LEU A 296 -14.69 -0.28 11.93
CA LEU A 296 -16.05 0.17 11.77
C LEU A 296 -16.07 1.66 12.11
N LEU A 297 -15.93 2.51 11.08
CA LEU A 297 -15.92 3.96 11.24
C LEU A 297 -17.34 4.52 11.08
N GLU A 298 -17.63 5.67 11.69
CA GLU A 298 -18.87 6.39 11.43
C GLU A 298 -18.69 7.23 10.14
N ASP A 299 -19.70 7.23 9.28
CA ASP A 299 -19.80 8.15 8.15
C ASP A 299 -20.29 9.53 8.60
N ALA A 300 -20.36 10.51 7.68
CA ALA A 300 -20.82 11.87 7.96
C ALA A 300 -22.28 11.94 8.52
N SER A 301 -23.07 10.87 8.38
CA SER A 301 -24.42 10.76 8.95
C SER A 301 -24.46 10.05 10.31
N GLY A 302 -23.30 9.53 10.78
CA GLY A 302 -23.16 8.76 12.00
C GLY A 302 -23.58 7.30 11.85
N GLN A 303 -23.63 6.76 10.62
CA GLN A 303 -23.86 5.33 10.38
C GLN A 303 -22.53 4.59 10.25
N PRO A 304 -22.47 3.31 10.69
CA PRO A 304 -21.24 2.55 10.59
C PRO A 304 -20.88 2.24 9.13
N ARG A 305 -19.60 2.39 8.78
CA ARG A 305 -18.99 1.98 7.52
C ARG A 305 -17.84 1.02 7.79
N ILE A 306 -17.84 -0.12 7.11
CA ILE A 306 -16.71 -1.07 7.16
C ILE A 306 -15.56 -0.49 6.35
N VAL A 307 -14.36 -0.44 6.94
CA VAL A 307 -13.12 0.03 6.32
C VAL A 307 -12.01 -0.96 6.64
N THR A 308 -11.50 -1.66 5.62
CA THR A 308 -10.52 -2.75 5.81
C THR A 308 -9.26 -2.53 5.00
N SER A 309 -8.14 -3.05 5.49
CA SER A 309 -6.90 -3.24 4.75
C SER A 309 -6.29 -4.61 5.06
N SER A 310 -5.74 -5.27 4.04
CA SER A 310 -5.32 -6.67 4.08
C SER A 310 -3.80 -6.84 4.16
N TYR A 311 -3.08 -5.87 4.75
CA TYR A 311 -1.61 -5.90 4.82
C TYR A 311 -0.96 -5.71 3.43
N SER A 312 -0.13 -6.69 2.99
CA SER A 312 0.51 -6.73 1.67
C SER A 312 0.99 -8.14 1.34
N TYR A 313 1.39 -8.39 0.09
CA TYR A 313 2.08 -9.60 -0.37
C TYR A 313 1.27 -10.88 -0.17
N GLY A 314 -0.05 -10.76 -0.17
CA GLY A 314 -0.97 -11.88 0.04
C GLY A 314 -0.97 -12.45 1.45
N ARG A 315 -0.46 -11.72 2.48
CA ARG A 315 -0.38 -12.20 3.87
C ARG A 315 -1.72 -12.25 4.59
N VAL A 316 -2.70 -11.47 4.15
CA VAL A 316 -4.03 -11.36 4.76
C VAL A 316 -5.09 -11.35 3.68
N VAL A 317 -6.25 -11.94 3.99
CA VAL A 317 -7.50 -11.78 3.24
C VAL A 317 -8.53 -11.15 4.17
N SER A 318 -9.14 -10.04 3.77
CA SER A 318 -10.31 -9.47 4.43
C SER A 318 -11.57 -10.16 3.90
N GLU A 319 -12.25 -10.92 4.75
CA GLU A 319 -13.58 -11.46 4.47
C GLU A 319 -14.62 -10.44 4.93
N ILE A 320 -15.45 -9.96 4.00
CA ILE A 320 -16.51 -8.98 4.26
C ILE A 320 -17.84 -9.63 3.89
N ASP A 321 -18.66 -9.92 4.91
CA ASP A 321 -19.98 -10.51 4.76
C ASP A 321 -21.04 -9.41 4.70
N LEU A 322 -21.52 -9.11 3.51
CA LEU A 322 -22.55 -8.12 3.26
C LEU A 322 -23.94 -8.74 3.27
N VAL A 323 -24.87 -8.05 3.89
CA VAL A 323 -26.30 -8.38 3.88
C VAL A 323 -27.03 -7.36 3.03
N LEU A 324 -27.49 -7.76 1.85
CA LEU A 324 -28.25 -6.92 0.94
C LEU A 324 -29.77 -7.09 1.17
N ASP A 325 -30.54 -5.99 1.16
CA ASP A 325 -32.00 -6.00 1.37
C ASP A 325 -32.74 -5.70 0.06
N LYS A 326 -33.46 -6.68 -0.49
CA LYS A 326 -34.26 -6.56 -1.73
C LYS A 326 -35.37 -5.51 -1.69
N ARG A 327 -35.66 -4.90 -0.54
CA ARG A 327 -36.70 -3.85 -0.42
C ARG A 327 -36.12 -2.45 -0.66
N THR A 328 -34.86 -2.29 -0.37
CA THR A 328 -34.12 -1.04 -0.53
C THR A 328 -33.11 -1.12 -1.66
N ASP A 329 -32.80 -2.35 -2.12
CA ASP A 329 -31.71 -2.71 -3.03
C ASP A 329 -30.33 -2.29 -2.51
N ASP A 330 -30.19 -2.18 -1.17
CA ASP A 330 -29.09 -1.56 -0.47
C ASP A 330 -28.47 -2.49 0.59
N VAL A 331 -27.28 -2.11 1.11
CA VAL A 331 -26.55 -2.83 2.16
C VAL A 331 -27.18 -2.57 3.52
N ARG A 332 -27.43 -3.63 4.25
CA ARG A 332 -27.78 -3.59 5.68
C ARG A 332 -26.48 -3.54 6.51
N ARG A 333 -25.91 -2.35 6.63
CA ARG A 333 -24.66 -2.13 7.37
C ARG A 333 -24.74 -2.62 8.82
N ASP A 334 -25.93 -2.56 9.43
CA ASP A 334 -26.19 -3.06 10.79
C ASP A 334 -26.15 -4.58 10.93
N LEU A 335 -26.10 -5.32 9.82
CA LEU A 335 -26.03 -6.79 9.78
C LEU A 335 -24.76 -7.30 9.08
N SER A 336 -24.02 -6.41 8.42
CA SER A 336 -22.79 -6.74 7.70
C SER A 336 -21.60 -6.77 8.66
N THR A 337 -20.63 -7.64 8.38
CA THR A 337 -19.43 -7.83 9.21
C THR A 337 -18.18 -7.98 8.36
N ALA A 338 -17.02 -7.74 8.95
CA ALA A 338 -15.73 -7.99 8.31
C ALA A 338 -14.75 -8.66 9.27
N GLN A 339 -13.85 -9.49 8.74
CA GLN A 339 -12.76 -10.11 9.47
C GLN A 339 -11.53 -10.32 8.58
N ASN A 340 -10.37 -9.96 9.08
CA ASN A 340 -9.10 -10.26 8.46
C ASN A 340 -8.61 -11.65 8.85
N HIS A 341 -8.20 -12.45 7.87
CA HIS A 341 -7.69 -13.80 8.02
C HIS A 341 -6.22 -13.86 7.60
N ALA A 342 -5.37 -14.35 8.48
CA ALA A 342 -3.95 -14.58 8.17
C ALA A 342 -3.79 -15.74 7.16
N VAL A 343 -2.86 -15.55 6.22
CA VAL A 343 -2.45 -16.56 5.25
C VAL A 343 -1.16 -17.21 5.77
N VAL A 344 -1.27 -18.00 6.84
CA VAL A 344 -0.13 -18.68 7.48
C VAL A 344 0.25 -19.92 6.67
N ARG A 345 1.48 -19.95 6.13
CA ARG A 345 1.92 -21.02 5.21
C ARG A 345 1.91 -22.42 5.85
N ALA A 346 2.27 -22.51 7.13
CA ALA A 346 2.30 -23.79 7.84
C ALA A 346 0.93 -24.46 7.98
N GLU A 347 -0.16 -23.70 7.83
CA GLU A 347 -1.54 -24.15 7.94
C GLU A 347 -2.18 -24.51 6.59
N LEU A 348 -1.54 -24.14 5.49
CA LEU A 348 -2.09 -24.22 4.14
C LEU A 348 -1.27 -25.15 3.25
N THR A 349 -1.89 -25.66 2.21
CA THR A 349 -1.22 -26.40 1.13
C THR A 349 -1.07 -25.50 -0.08
N PRO A 350 0.10 -25.43 -0.73
CA PRO A 350 0.28 -24.68 -1.96
C PRO A 350 -0.75 -25.03 -3.02
N ASP A 351 -1.30 -24.02 -3.70
CA ASP A 351 -2.26 -24.25 -4.77
C ASP A 351 -1.58 -24.73 -6.06
N PRO A 352 -1.90 -25.92 -6.56
CA PRO A 352 -1.28 -26.45 -7.78
C PRO A 352 -1.49 -25.60 -9.04
N ALA A 353 -2.50 -24.72 -9.06
CA ALA A 353 -2.71 -23.83 -10.21
C ALA A 353 -1.64 -22.76 -10.26
N ILE A 354 -1.29 -22.18 -9.09
CA ILE A 354 -0.22 -21.18 -8.98
C ILE A 354 1.16 -21.84 -9.13
N THR A 355 1.36 -23.03 -8.53
CA THR A 355 2.60 -23.82 -8.73
C THR A 355 2.90 -24.03 -10.23
N LYS A 356 1.89 -24.30 -11.07
CA LYS A 356 2.09 -24.43 -12.52
C LYS A 356 2.54 -23.14 -13.21
N ILE A 357 2.06 -21.99 -12.72
CA ILE A 357 2.52 -20.69 -13.23
C ILE A 357 3.97 -20.47 -12.83
N ILE A 358 4.33 -20.75 -11.58
CA ILE A 358 5.72 -20.73 -11.12
C ILE A 358 6.60 -21.64 -11.98
N ASP A 359 6.19 -22.89 -12.20
CA ASP A 359 6.91 -23.85 -13.02
C ASP A 359 7.07 -23.38 -14.49
N LYS A 360 6.07 -22.68 -15.04
CA LYS A 360 6.11 -22.10 -16.41
C LYS A 360 7.19 -21.03 -16.53
N TRP A 361 7.28 -20.10 -15.53
CA TRP A 361 8.17 -18.96 -15.58
C TRP A 361 9.58 -19.24 -15.04
N THR A 362 9.77 -20.24 -14.16
CA THR A 362 11.04 -20.60 -13.55
C THR A 362 12.19 -20.76 -14.57
N PRO A 363 12.05 -21.45 -15.71
CA PRO A 363 13.16 -21.58 -16.66
C PRO A 363 13.65 -20.26 -17.26
N LEU A 364 12.77 -19.27 -17.42
CA LEU A 364 13.15 -17.93 -17.87
C LEU A 364 13.83 -17.15 -16.73
N PHE A 365 13.26 -17.25 -15.53
CA PHE A 365 13.84 -16.64 -14.34
C PHE A 365 15.23 -17.19 -14.01
N ASP A 366 15.45 -18.50 -14.08
CA ASP A 366 16.76 -19.12 -13.83
C ASP A 366 17.85 -18.58 -14.77
N VAL A 367 17.50 -18.24 -15.99
CA VAL A 367 18.44 -17.64 -16.94
C VAL A 367 18.73 -16.17 -16.63
N ALA A 368 17.70 -15.40 -16.30
CA ALA A 368 17.81 -13.96 -16.07
C ALA A 368 18.26 -13.63 -14.63
N GLY A 369 17.66 -14.26 -13.64
CA GLY A 369 17.77 -13.92 -12.23
C GLY A 369 18.93 -14.56 -11.47
N SER A 370 19.31 -15.81 -11.80
CA SER A 370 20.28 -16.57 -10.98
C SER A 370 21.76 -16.24 -11.23
N THR A 371 22.06 -15.24 -12.07
CA THR A 371 23.44 -14.85 -12.37
C THR A 371 24.06 -14.13 -11.16
N PRO A 372 25.15 -14.66 -10.54
CA PRO A 372 25.85 -13.95 -9.47
C PRO A 372 26.41 -12.61 -9.95
N VAL A 373 26.13 -11.54 -9.20
CA VAL A 373 26.61 -10.19 -9.51
C VAL A 373 27.61 -9.66 -8.48
N GLY A 374 27.70 -10.29 -7.30
CA GLY A 374 28.65 -9.90 -6.27
C GLY A 374 28.50 -10.74 -5.01
N THR A 375 29.15 -10.30 -3.94
CA THR A 375 29.04 -10.94 -2.61
C THR A 375 28.98 -9.90 -1.51
N ILE A 376 28.32 -10.24 -0.40
CA ILE A 376 28.22 -9.42 0.82
C ILE A 376 28.81 -10.16 2.02
N THR A 377 29.20 -9.43 3.07
CA THR A 377 29.78 -10.02 4.29
C THR A 377 28.74 -10.32 5.37
N GLU A 378 27.62 -9.61 5.37
CA GLU A 378 26.52 -9.65 6.33
C GLU A 378 25.25 -9.16 5.65
N ASN A 379 24.08 -9.29 6.29
CA ASN A 379 22.84 -8.72 5.77
C ASN A 379 22.95 -7.20 5.61
N ILE A 380 22.43 -6.67 4.50
CA ILE A 380 22.30 -5.24 4.26
C ILE A 380 20.82 -4.88 4.33
N ASN A 381 20.41 -4.36 5.48
CA ASN A 381 19.00 -4.20 5.85
C ASN A 381 18.48 -2.80 5.51
N ARG A 382 17.19 -2.73 5.23
CA ARG A 382 16.40 -1.48 5.23
C ARG A 382 16.17 -1.00 6.67
N GLY A 383 15.56 0.18 6.83
CA GLY A 383 15.27 0.76 8.14
C GLY A 383 14.15 0.05 8.91
N GLY A 384 14.18 0.18 10.24
CA GLY A 384 13.15 -0.31 11.15
C GLY A 384 13.40 -1.69 11.75
N ALA A 385 12.48 -2.08 12.65
CA ALA A 385 12.45 -3.39 13.28
C ALA A 385 10.98 -3.85 13.40
N PRO A 386 10.53 -4.82 12.57
CA PRO A 386 11.33 -5.57 11.58
C PRO A 386 11.90 -4.68 10.47
N THR A 387 12.91 -5.19 9.76
CA THR A 387 13.52 -4.47 8.64
C THR A 387 12.48 -4.08 7.57
N GLY A 388 12.61 -2.88 6.99
CA GLY A 388 11.67 -2.33 6.02
C GLY A 388 10.39 -1.73 6.62
N SER A 389 10.19 -1.81 7.95
CA SER A 389 9.00 -1.26 8.62
C SER A 389 9.05 0.26 8.84
N ASP A 390 10.23 0.87 8.76
CA ASP A 390 10.40 2.30 9.00
C ASP A 390 11.28 2.94 7.91
N ARG A 391 10.67 3.78 7.08
CA ARG A 391 11.36 4.60 6.07
C ARG A 391 11.89 5.92 6.63
N GLY A 392 11.62 6.22 7.89
CA GLY A 392 12.00 7.46 8.55
C GLY A 392 13.34 7.41 9.31
N VAL A 393 14.13 6.35 9.13
CA VAL A 393 15.44 6.16 9.77
C VAL A 393 16.52 5.86 8.75
N GLU A 394 17.78 6.23 9.07
CA GLU A 394 18.93 5.87 8.25
C GLU A 394 19.06 4.35 8.12
N SER A 395 19.41 3.86 6.91
CA SER A 395 19.54 2.43 6.65
C SER A 395 20.81 2.08 5.88
N PRO A 396 21.45 0.93 6.19
CA PRO A 396 22.58 0.44 5.41
C PRO A 396 22.22 0.22 3.92
N ALA A 397 21.00 -0.21 3.63
CA ALA A 397 20.52 -0.45 2.28
C ALA A 397 20.41 0.86 1.46
N GLY A 398 19.82 1.91 2.04
CA GLY A 398 19.75 3.22 1.38
C GLY A 398 21.15 3.82 1.15
N ASN A 399 22.03 3.71 2.13
CA ASN A 399 23.41 4.18 2.01
C ASN A 399 24.21 3.39 0.96
N LEU A 400 24.01 2.07 0.84
CA LEU A 400 24.64 1.25 -0.20
C LEU A 400 24.26 1.71 -1.60
N VAL A 401 22.98 1.96 -1.84
CA VAL A 401 22.51 2.44 -3.15
C VAL A 401 23.09 3.81 -3.44
N ALA A 402 23.10 4.74 -2.48
CA ALA A 402 23.71 6.05 -2.66
C ALA A 402 25.23 5.95 -2.97
N ASP A 403 25.95 5.04 -2.33
CA ASP A 403 27.37 4.79 -2.63
C ASP A 403 27.58 4.25 -4.05
N ALA A 404 26.73 3.31 -4.48
CA ALA A 404 26.79 2.76 -5.83
C ALA A 404 26.47 3.81 -6.90
N GLN A 405 25.49 4.66 -6.66
CA GLN A 405 25.11 5.78 -7.54
C GLN A 405 26.26 6.80 -7.65
N LEU A 406 26.85 7.21 -6.51
CA LEU A 406 28.00 8.13 -6.50
C LEU A 406 29.16 7.56 -7.29
N TRP A 407 29.52 6.29 -7.06
CA TRP A 407 30.62 5.62 -7.76
C TRP A 407 30.36 5.55 -9.27
N SER A 408 29.17 5.12 -9.68
CA SER A 408 28.80 4.96 -11.08
C SER A 408 28.84 6.28 -11.86
N THR A 409 28.47 7.39 -11.20
CA THR A 409 28.39 8.73 -11.81
C THR A 409 29.63 9.60 -11.56
N SER A 410 30.70 9.00 -11.03
CA SER A 410 31.97 9.70 -10.78
C SER A 410 32.57 10.35 -12.04
N ALA A 411 32.36 9.74 -13.22
CA ALA A 411 32.78 10.31 -14.52
C ALA A 411 32.00 11.60 -14.87
N ASN A 412 30.80 11.79 -14.36
CA ASN A 412 30.01 13.01 -14.46
C ASN A 412 30.45 14.09 -13.44
N GLY A 413 31.40 13.75 -12.56
CA GLY A 413 31.92 14.63 -11.53
C GLY A 413 31.09 14.63 -10.25
N ALA A 414 30.22 13.63 -10.04
CA ALA A 414 29.39 13.51 -8.84
C ALA A 414 30.21 13.55 -7.55
N GLN A 415 29.71 14.29 -6.56
CA GLN A 415 30.33 14.50 -5.25
C GLN A 415 29.44 13.98 -4.11
N ILE A 416 28.13 13.96 -4.33
CA ILE A 416 27.11 13.55 -3.37
C ILE A 416 26.06 12.72 -4.13
N ALA A 417 25.54 11.67 -3.51
CA ALA A 417 24.38 10.97 -4.04
C ALA A 417 23.31 10.78 -2.96
N PHE A 418 22.06 10.81 -3.40
CA PHE A 418 20.88 10.60 -2.57
C PHE A 418 20.02 9.46 -3.12
N MET A 419 19.46 8.67 -2.19
CA MET A 419 18.52 7.59 -2.51
C MET A 419 17.27 7.71 -1.65
N ASN A 420 16.10 7.71 -2.28
CA ASN A 420 14.82 7.66 -1.56
C ASN A 420 14.58 6.28 -0.93
N PRO A 421 14.06 6.22 0.31
CA PRO A 421 13.89 4.95 1.00
C PRO A 421 12.85 4.04 0.35
N GLY A 422 11.90 4.61 -0.38
CA GLY A 422 10.88 3.88 -1.16
C GLY A 422 11.44 3.11 -2.34
N GLY A 423 12.56 3.56 -2.90
CA GLY A 423 13.25 2.91 -4.01
C GLY A 423 14.04 1.67 -3.64
N VAL A 424 14.15 1.32 -2.34
CA VAL A 424 14.79 0.08 -1.86
C VAL A 424 13.71 -0.86 -1.34
N ARG A 425 13.43 -1.94 -2.08
CA ARG A 425 12.22 -2.77 -1.88
C ARG A 425 12.44 -4.04 -1.06
N SER A 426 13.66 -4.56 -1.00
CA SER A 426 14.02 -5.74 -0.20
C SER A 426 15.29 -5.50 0.60
N ASP A 427 15.69 -6.48 1.40
CA ASP A 427 17.02 -6.54 2.02
C ASP A 427 17.94 -7.41 1.15
N LEU A 428 19.26 -7.19 1.21
CA LEU A 428 20.21 -8.19 0.73
C LEU A 428 20.56 -9.11 1.92
N THR A 429 20.18 -10.38 1.82
CA THR A 429 20.41 -11.35 2.90
C THR A 429 21.70 -12.13 2.69
N TYR A 430 22.47 -12.37 3.78
CA TYR A 430 23.68 -13.16 3.72
C TYR A 430 23.39 -14.66 3.55
N ALA A 431 22.32 -15.15 4.17
CA ALA A 431 21.90 -16.53 4.00
C ALA A 431 21.37 -16.75 2.57
N GLN A 432 21.84 -17.81 1.92
CA GLN A 432 21.38 -18.17 0.57
C GLN A 432 19.86 -18.32 0.51
N SER A 433 19.26 -17.93 -0.61
CA SER A 433 17.83 -18.07 -0.88
C SER A 433 17.51 -19.27 -1.79
N ASP A 434 18.22 -19.42 -2.90
CA ASP A 434 17.94 -20.41 -3.96
C ASP A 434 19.15 -21.36 -4.26
N GLY A 435 20.10 -21.46 -3.32
CA GLY A 435 21.24 -22.40 -3.44
C GLY A 435 22.49 -21.80 -4.08
N GLU A 436 22.54 -20.47 -4.27
CA GLU A 436 23.68 -19.70 -4.80
C GLU A 436 24.90 -19.69 -3.87
N GLY A 437 24.69 -19.94 -2.58
CA GLY A 437 25.70 -19.93 -1.52
C GLY A 437 25.64 -18.68 -0.64
N ASP A 438 25.98 -18.85 0.65
CA ASP A 438 25.92 -17.75 1.62
C ASP A 438 26.74 -16.54 1.17
N GLY A 439 26.13 -15.37 1.26
CA GLY A 439 26.71 -14.08 0.91
C GLY A 439 26.82 -13.80 -0.59
N VAL A 440 26.44 -14.71 -1.48
CA VAL A 440 26.34 -14.42 -2.92
C VAL A 440 25.09 -13.54 -3.14
N VAL A 441 25.23 -12.54 -3.99
CA VAL A 441 24.11 -11.72 -4.47
C VAL A 441 23.93 -12.04 -5.94
N THR A 442 22.71 -12.45 -6.30
CA THR A 442 22.30 -12.72 -7.68
C THR A 442 21.71 -11.48 -8.35
N PHE A 443 21.58 -11.49 -9.66
CA PHE A 443 20.92 -10.41 -10.40
C PHE A 443 19.46 -10.25 -9.97
N GLY A 444 18.75 -11.36 -9.70
CA GLY A 444 17.38 -11.34 -9.22
C GLY A 444 17.24 -10.67 -7.85
N GLU A 445 18.18 -10.94 -6.92
CA GLU A 445 18.18 -10.27 -5.62
C GLU A 445 18.51 -8.77 -5.74
N ALA A 446 19.47 -8.39 -6.60
CA ALA A 446 19.78 -7.00 -6.88
C ALA A 446 18.59 -6.27 -7.52
N PHE A 447 17.86 -6.93 -8.42
CA PHE A 447 16.64 -6.42 -9.03
C PHE A 447 15.54 -6.26 -7.95
N THR A 448 15.27 -7.29 -7.15
CA THR A 448 14.26 -7.22 -6.08
C THR A 448 14.60 -6.12 -5.06
N PHE A 449 15.88 -5.88 -4.83
CA PHE A 449 16.36 -4.80 -3.97
C PHE A 449 16.10 -3.41 -4.56
N GLN A 450 16.29 -3.22 -5.90
CA GLN A 450 16.12 -1.96 -6.62
C GLN A 450 15.42 -2.19 -7.97
N PRO A 451 14.07 -2.40 -7.99
CA PRO A 451 13.38 -2.95 -9.15
C PRO A 451 12.92 -1.93 -10.21
N PHE A 452 13.07 -0.62 -9.97
CA PHE A 452 12.40 0.39 -10.81
C PHE A 452 13.15 0.75 -12.10
N GLY A 453 14.43 0.37 -12.23
CA GLY A 453 15.21 0.62 -13.45
C GLY A 453 15.36 2.08 -13.81
N ASN A 454 15.41 2.97 -12.82
CA ASN A 454 15.52 4.42 -13.02
C ASN A 454 16.82 4.82 -13.75
N THR A 455 16.79 5.99 -14.39
CA THR A 455 17.99 6.63 -14.91
C THR A 455 18.64 7.49 -13.83
N LEU A 456 19.94 7.33 -13.61
CA LEU A 456 20.71 8.22 -12.75
C LEU A 456 20.97 9.54 -13.44
N LEU A 457 20.77 10.64 -12.74
CA LEU A 457 21.00 12.00 -13.24
C LEU A 457 21.99 12.72 -12.32
N THR A 458 23.02 13.35 -12.91
CA THR A 458 23.97 14.21 -12.18
C THR A 458 23.74 15.66 -12.55
N PHE A 459 23.54 16.54 -11.57
CA PHE A 459 23.25 17.95 -11.75
C PHE A 459 23.85 18.81 -10.63
N GLY A 460 23.95 20.12 -10.86
CA GLY A 460 24.58 21.03 -9.90
C GLY A 460 23.56 21.60 -8.91
N MET A 461 23.77 21.41 -7.60
CA MET A 461 22.98 22.01 -6.52
C MET A 461 23.85 22.92 -5.65
N THR A 462 23.31 24.05 -5.22
CA THR A 462 23.95 24.87 -4.17
C THR A 462 23.87 24.18 -2.82
N GLY A 463 24.77 24.50 -1.90
CA GLY A 463 24.68 23.98 -0.53
C GLY A 463 23.35 24.33 0.16
N ALA A 464 22.73 25.48 -0.18
CA ALA A 464 21.42 25.86 0.33
C ALA A 464 20.30 24.96 -0.22
N GLU A 465 20.30 24.62 -1.50
CA GLU A 465 19.34 23.68 -2.09
C GLU A 465 19.50 22.27 -1.53
N ILE A 466 20.73 21.81 -1.26
CA ILE A 466 20.97 20.53 -0.59
C ILE A 466 20.32 20.51 0.80
N VAL A 467 20.49 21.57 1.60
CA VAL A 467 19.84 21.69 2.91
C VAL A 467 18.32 21.67 2.78
N SER A 468 17.75 22.36 1.78
CA SER A 468 16.31 22.34 1.52
C SER A 468 15.80 20.93 1.23
N VAL A 469 16.48 20.16 0.38
CA VAL A 469 16.15 18.73 0.13
C VAL A 469 16.17 17.90 1.41
N LEU A 470 17.18 18.09 2.26
CA LEU A 470 17.28 17.37 3.53
C LEU A 470 16.14 17.74 4.50
N GLU A 471 15.61 18.96 4.43
CA GLU A 471 14.45 19.39 5.21
C GLU A 471 13.13 18.85 4.63
N GLU A 472 13.04 18.57 3.32
CA GLU A 472 11.89 17.93 2.66
C GLU A 472 11.71 16.45 3.06
N GLN A 473 12.65 15.82 3.75
CA GLN A 473 12.44 14.53 4.42
C GLN A 473 11.24 14.56 5.38
N CYS A 474 10.91 15.74 5.91
CA CYS A 474 9.70 16.01 6.67
C CYS A 474 8.53 16.18 5.71
N GLN A 475 7.72 15.15 5.57
CA GLN A 475 6.67 15.06 4.57
C GLN A 475 5.48 15.99 4.89
N PRO A 476 4.68 16.37 3.90
CA PRO A 476 3.48 17.18 4.08
C PRO A 476 2.52 16.58 5.13
N ALA A 477 1.77 17.44 5.81
CA ALA A 477 0.79 16.99 6.80
C ALA A 477 -0.28 16.11 6.14
N GLY A 478 -0.58 14.99 6.76
CA GLY A 478 -1.51 14.00 6.23
C GLY A 478 -0.85 12.89 5.42
N SER A 479 0.44 12.97 5.11
CA SER A 479 1.15 11.89 4.42
C SER A 479 1.10 10.59 5.24
N SER A 480 0.92 9.47 4.57
CA SER A 480 0.91 8.14 5.19
C SER A 480 2.22 7.81 5.92
N ARG A 481 3.32 8.42 5.48
CA ARG A 481 4.64 8.35 6.10
C ARG A 481 5.13 9.77 6.43
N PRO A 482 5.19 10.15 7.70
CA PRO A 482 5.47 11.55 8.09
C PRO A 482 6.92 11.98 7.84
N PHE A 483 7.84 11.02 7.67
CA PHE A 483 9.25 11.29 7.41
C PHE A 483 9.83 10.22 6.47
N LEU A 484 10.58 10.66 5.46
CA LEU A 484 11.28 9.80 4.51
C LEU A 484 12.79 10.08 4.61
N HIS A 485 13.54 9.18 5.25
CA HIS A 485 14.96 9.36 5.44
C HIS A 485 15.74 8.97 4.17
N LEU A 486 16.39 9.95 3.55
CA LEU A 486 17.24 9.70 2.38
C LEU A 486 18.48 8.87 2.76
N GLY A 487 18.79 7.84 1.96
CA GLY A 487 20.13 7.27 1.93
C GLY A 487 21.11 8.30 1.37
N VAL A 488 22.26 8.44 2.00
CA VAL A 488 23.29 9.41 1.60
C VAL A 488 24.62 8.72 1.34
N SER A 489 25.38 9.19 0.35
CA SER A 489 26.64 8.59 -0.05
C SER A 489 27.77 8.80 0.96
N GLU A 490 28.79 7.94 0.92
CA GLU A 490 30.01 8.04 1.73
C GLU A 490 30.64 9.44 1.63
N GLY A 491 31.14 9.95 2.75
CA GLY A 491 31.74 11.28 2.85
C GLY A 491 30.74 12.40 3.13
N PHE A 492 29.43 12.20 2.88
CA PHE A 492 28.39 13.18 3.18
C PHE A 492 27.77 12.94 4.55
N THR A 493 27.76 13.96 5.42
CA THR A 493 27.24 13.85 6.80
C THR A 493 26.48 15.10 7.22
N TYR A 494 25.51 14.94 8.14
CA TYR A 494 24.79 16.08 8.73
C TYR A 494 24.16 15.72 10.08
N ASP A 495 23.80 16.77 10.85
CA ASP A 495 23.00 16.63 12.06
C ASP A 495 21.52 16.87 11.74
N LEU A 496 20.64 15.98 12.21
CA LEU A 496 19.20 16.02 11.99
C LEU A 496 18.45 16.13 13.33
N ALA A 497 17.59 17.12 13.47
CA ALA A 497 16.57 17.16 14.51
C ALA A 497 15.19 17.14 13.86
N LYS A 498 14.31 16.24 14.32
CA LYS A 498 12.93 16.11 13.80
C LYS A 498 11.93 15.92 14.92
N THR A 499 10.70 16.38 14.74
CA THR A 499 9.59 16.16 15.68
C THR A 499 8.42 15.55 14.92
N ILE A 500 7.98 14.38 15.38
CA ILE A 500 6.79 13.69 14.87
C ILE A 500 5.71 13.75 15.94
N GLU A 501 4.57 14.38 15.63
CA GLU A 501 3.44 14.52 16.54
C GLU A 501 2.15 14.07 15.84
N THR A 502 1.41 13.19 16.47
CA THR A 502 0.14 12.65 15.95
C THR A 502 0.22 12.15 14.50
N GLY A 503 1.33 11.45 14.17
CA GLY A 503 1.55 10.90 12.82
C GLY A 503 1.98 11.92 11.76
N ASN A 504 2.29 13.16 12.14
CA ASN A 504 2.79 14.19 11.21
C ASN A 504 4.18 14.67 11.62
N CYS A 505 5.02 14.97 10.66
CA CYS A 505 6.25 15.69 10.88
C CYS A 505 5.92 17.18 11.10
N THR A 506 6.18 17.70 12.31
CA THR A 506 5.81 19.07 12.68
C THR A 506 6.99 20.02 12.70
N SER A 507 8.20 19.50 12.74
CA SER A 507 9.42 20.29 12.59
C SER A 507 10.59 19.43 12.16
N VAL A 508 11.49 20.03 11.38
CA VAL A 508 12.77 19.47 10.97
C VAL A 508 13.81 20.58 11.02
N SER A 509 15.05 20.22 11.35
CA SER A 509 16.20 21.12 11.29
C SER A 509 17.44 20.33 10.90
N VAL A 510 18.10 20.78 9.86
CA VAL A 510 19.34 20.20 9.32
C VAL A 510 20.49 21.17 9.62
N THR A 511 21.53 20.68 10.27
CA THR A 511 22.70 21.48 10.64
C THR A 511 23.99 20.70 10.44
N ASN A 512 25.12 21.36 10.55
CA ASN A 512 26.45 20.74 10.46
C ASN A 512 26.65 19.88 9.21
N VAL A 513 26.10 20.31 8.06
CA VAL A 513 26.23 19.56 6.81
C VAL A 513 27.65 19.63 6.29
N GLN A 514 28.25 18.47 6.02
CA GLN A 514 29.66 18.34 5.64
C GLN A 514 29.83 17.38 4.45
N LEU A 515 30.81 17.67 3.62
CA LEU A 515 31.34 16.77 2.60
C LEU A 515 32.81 16.53 2.89
N ASP A 516 33.21 15.26 3.06
CA ASP A 516 34.58 14.83 3.43
C ASP A 516 35.11 15.56 4.68
N GLY A 517 34.23 15.80 5.66
CA GLY A 517 34.54 16.50 6.92
C GLY A 517 34.71 18.02 6.77
N VAL A 518 34.40 18.57 5.59
CA VAL A 518 34.43 20.02 5.32
C VAL A 518 32.99 20.56 5.30
N PRO A 519 32.65 21.59 6.12
CA PRO A 519 31.33 22.20 6.08
C PRO A 519 30.96 22.70 4.68
N LEU A 520 29.72 22.45 4.25
CA LEU A 520 29.22 22.93 2.96
C LEU A 520 29.17 24.47 2.95
N ASP A 521 29.68 25.06 1.85
CA ASP A 521 29.40 26.46 1.52
C ASP A 521 28.00 26.54 0.89
N MET A 522 27.08 27.26 1.52
CA MET A 522 25.68 27.38 1.09
C MET A 522 25.53 27.99 -0.32
N ASN A 523 26.54 28.73 -0.80
CA ASN A 523 26.52 29.37 -2.12
C ASN A 523 27.36 28.62 -3.19
N ALA A 524 28.16 27.63 -2.78
CA ALA A 524 28.91 26.81 -3.73
C ALA A 524 27.99 25.78 -4.38
N VAL A 525 28.30 25.42 -5.62
CA VAL A 525 27.57 24.38 -6.37
C VAL A 525 28.32 23.07 -6.24
N TYR A 526 27.61 22.03 -5.87
CA TYR A 526 28.07 20.65 -5.76
C TYR A 526 27.41 19.80 -6.82
N ALA A 527 28.12 18.86 -7.41
CA ALA A 527 27.55 17.88 -8.34
C ALA A 527 26.85 16.76 -7.54
N VAL A 528 25.55 16.74 -7.63
CA VAL A 528 24.67 15.79 -6.92
C VAL A 528 24.14 14.76 -7.89
N THR A 529 24.11 13.50 -7.50
CA THR A 529 23.43 12.43 -8.24
C THR A 529 22.19 11.96 -7.48
N ALA A 530 21.10 11.76 -8.22
CA ALA A 530 19.89 11.08 -7.79
C ALA A 530 19.30 10.30 -8.96
N ASN A 531 18.41 9.34 -8.68
CA ASN A 531 17.60 8.73 -9.72
C ASN A 531 16.61 9.77 -10.31
N ASN A 532 16.11 9.53 -11.52
CA ASN A 532 15.21 10.47 -12.20
C ASN A 532 13.91 10.70 -11.41
N PHE A 533 13.39 9.70 -10.70
CA PHE A 533 12.24 9.85 -9.82
C PHE A 533 12.45 10.97 -8.78
N LEU A 534 13.56 10.92 -8.02
CA LEU A 534 13.90 12.01 -7.08
C LEU A 534 14.19 13.32 -7.81
N ALA A 535 14.96 13.26 -8.91
CA ALA A 535 15.35 14.43 -9.67
C ALA A 535 14.14 15.20 -10.22
N ASP A 536 13.03 14.54 -10.46
CA ASP A 536 11.77 15.12 -10.93
C ASP A 536 10.82 15.54 -9.79
N GLY A 537 11.25 15.37 -8.52
CA GLY A 537 10.52 15.81 -7.32
C GLY A 537 9.70 14.73 -6.62
N GLY A 538 9.91 13.46 -6.98
CA GLY A 538 9.25 12.32 -6.37
C GLY A 538 9.41 12.27 -4.85
N ASP A 539 8.49 11.59 -4.17
CA ASP A 539 8.42 11.53 -2.70
C ASP A 539 8.36 12.94 -2.03
N ASN A 540 7.79 13.94 -2.72
CA ASN A 540 7.70 15.35 -2.28
C ASN A 540 9.07 16.05 -2.08
N PHE A 541 10.14 15.56 -2.71
CA PHE A 541 11.43 16.24 -2.71
C PHE A 541 11.48 17.32 -3.83
N GLY A 542 10.55 18.27 -3.76
CA GLY A 542 10.28 19.25 -4.82
C GLY A 542 11.45 20.15 -5.17
N THR A 543 12.39 20.39 -4.24
CA THR A 543 13.60 21.19 -4.54
C THR A 543 14.42 20.59 -5.66
N PHE A 544 14.52 19.25 -5.80
CA PHE A 544 15.24 18.63 -6.91
C PHE A 544 14.68 19.03 -8.28
N ALA A 545 13.35 19.09 -8.42
CA ALA A 545 12.69 19.47 -9.67
C ALA A 545 12.96 20.94 -10.07
N THR A 546 13.21 21.82 -9.10
CA THR A 546 13.42 23.26 -9.34
C THR A 546 14.87 23.62 -9.69
N VAL A 547 15.81 22.68 -9.52
CA VAL A 547 17.23 22.93 -9.80
C VAL A 547 17.46 23.20 -11.27
N ALA A 548 18.02 24.36 -11.57
CA ALA A 548 18.33 24.78 -12.94
C ALA A 548 19.68 24.23 -13.43
N GLY A 549 19.78 23.92 -14.71
CA GLY A 549 21.03 23.51 -15.33
C GLY A 549 20.95 22.17 -16.07
N PRO A 550 22.06 21.72 -16.64
CA PRO A 550 22.08 20.44 -17.35
C PRO A 550 22.00 19.28 -16.35
N ARG A 551 21.24 18.27 -16.71
CA ARG A 551 21.20 16.96 -16.05
C ARG A 551 21.99 15.98 -16.93
N LEU A 552 23.06 15.42 -16.39
CA LEU A 552 23.92 14.49 -17.11
C LEU A 552 23.44 13.06 -16.84
N ASP A 553 23.17 12.32 -17.90
CA ASP A 553 22.80 10.90 -17.82
C ASP A 553 23.93 10.08 -17.19
N GLY A 554 23.62 9.32 -16.17
CA GLY A 554 24.51 8.42 -15.41
C GLY A 554 24.24 6.95 -15.65
N GLY A 555 23.30 6.61 -16.54
CA GLY A 555 22.88 5.24 -16.83
C GLY A 555 21.84 4.70 -15.86
N ASN A 556 21.56 3.41 -15.99
CA ASN A 556 20.54 2.71 -15.21
C ASN A 556 21.01 2.43 -13.77
N ASP A 557 20.16 2.69 -12.78
CA ASP A 557 20.47 2.62 -11.35
C ASP A 557 20.68 1.18 -10.86
N LEU A 558 19.93 0.20 -11.38
CA LEU A 558 20.13 -1.21 -11.07
C LEU A 558 21.51 -1.68 -11.60
N LEU A 559 21.87 -1.29 -12.83
CA LEU A 559 23.19 -1.64 -13.38
C LEU A 559 24.32 -0.95 -12.62
N ALA A 560 24.11 0.24 -12.08
CA ALA A 560 25.07 0.90 -11.19
C ALA A 560 25.33 0.05 -9.94
N LEU A 561 24.27 -0.45 -9.28
CA LEU A 561 24.36 -1.34 -8.12
C LEU A 561 25.05 -2.67 -8.49
N VAL A 562 24.66 -3.33 -9.57
CA VAL A 562 25.24 -4.60 -10.06
C VAL A 562 26.74 -4.44 -10.31
N ASN A 563 27.15 -3.37 -11.01
CA ASN A 563 28.55 -3.10 -11.28
C ASN A 563 29.35 -2.75 -10.02
N TYR A 564 28.75 -2.04 -9.08
CA TYR A 564 29.34 -1.74 -7.78
C TYR A 564 29.61 -3.02 -6.98
N LEU A 565 28.58 -3.88 -6.84
CA LEU A 565 28.72 -5.19 -6.18
C LEU A 565 29.82 -6.04 -6.84
N GLY A 566 29.83 -6.13 -8.17
CA GLY A 566 30.86 -6.87 -8.92
C GLY A 566 32.28 -6.32 -8.72
N THR A 567 32.41 -5.01 -8.52
CA THR A 567 33.72 -4.34 -8.38
C THR A 567 34.28 -4.45 -6.97
N PHE A 568 33.42 -4.30 -5.95
CA PHE A 568 33.83 -4.15 -4.54
C PHE A 568 33.58 -5.38 -3.68
N SER A 569 33.14 -6.50 -4.26
CA SER A 569 32.89 -7.75 -3.54
C SER A 569 34.11 -8.24 -2.77
N PRO A 570 33.95 -8.73 -1.53
CA PRO A 570 32.70 -8.74 -0.76
C PRO A 570 32.37 -7.37 -0.15
N VAL A 571 31.11 -6.92 -0.32
CA VAL A 571 30.64 -5.63 0.21
C VAL A 571 30.14 -5.82 1.64
N SER A 572 30.56 -4.93 2.55
CA SER A 572 30.04 -4.89 3.92
C SER A 572 28.90 -3.88 4.02
N PRO A 573 27.94 -4.07 4.96
CA PRO A 573 26.91 -3.06 5.18
C PRO A 573 27.53 -1.69 5.46
N PRO A 574 27.13 -0.63 4.75
CA PRO A 574 27.52 0.72 5.11
C PRO A 574 27.08 1.09 6.54
N SER A 575 27.87 1.94 7.20
CA SER A 575 27.52 2.45 8.53
C SER A 575 26.26 3.34 8.47
N THR A 576 25.55 3.40 9.60
CA THR A 576 24.39 4.29 9.84
C THR A 576 24.76 5.40 10.82
N ASP A 577 25.91 6.01 10.60
CA ASP A 577 26.43 7.14 11.37
C ASP A 577 26.72 8.38 10.50
N ARG A 578 26.24 8.35 9.25
CA ARG A 578 26.30 9.48 8.31
C ARG A 578 25.36 10.62 8.75
N VAL A 579 24.29 10.24 9.42
CA VAL A 579 23.31 11.18 9.97
C VAL A 579 23.28 11.09 11.50
N ASN A 580 23.65 12.20 12.15
CA ASN A 580 23.60 12.28 13.61
C ASN A 580 22.22 12.82 14.04
N GLU A 581 21.32 11.93 14.45
CA GLU A 581 20.00 12.34 14.97
C GLU A 581 20.14 12.99 16.36
N LEU A 582 19.74 14.25 16.44
CA LEU A 582 19.73 15.04 17.69
C LEU A 582 18.37 14.82 18.39
N ASN A 583 18.42 14.39 19.67
CA ASN A 583 17.23 14.19 20.52
C ASN A 583 16.65 15.51 21.02
#